data_800660622bb6b4543cae5e9bf0d02a41
#
_entry.id   800660622bb6b4543cae5e9bf0d02a41
#
_cell.length_a   1.000
_cell.length_b   1.000
_cell.length_c   1.000
_cell.angle_alpha   90.00
_cell.angle_beta   90.00
_cell.angle_gamma   90.00
#
_symmetry.space_group_name_H-M   'P 1'
#
loop_
_entity.id
_entity.type
_entity.pdbx_description
1 polymer ?
#
loop_
_entity_poly.entity_id
_entity_poly.type
_entity_poly.pdbx_seq_one_letter_code
_entity_poly.pdbx_strand_id
1 'polypeptide(L)'
;MKIDETTEETLSSPYRTKNQVVHSDWIDYNGHMNVAYYTLAFDKALDFFFEDVLNIGPSFVEKNKEGPFALKASYNYFSELLEGENFFVDISILDFGSKRVHVLGEMRKDESLELSAVFETVLMNMDLDERKVKKYPDRVLELFNLFKLSLEQDKIPAEIGKKITLKK
;
A
#
# COMPACT_ATOMS: atom_id res chain seq x y z
N MET A 1 18.76 -14.93 14.65
CA MET A 1 19.44 -13.70 14.23
C MET A 1 18.86 -12.58 15.09
N LYS A 2 19.66 -11.94 15.95
CA LYS A 2 19.21 -10.79 16.74
C LYS A 2 18.94 -9.66 15.74
N ILE A 3 17.72 -9.17 15.69
CA ILE A 3 17.36 -7.94 14.98
C ILE A 3 18.09 -6.82 15.74
N ASP A 4 18.90 -6.06 15.05
CA ASP A 4 19.69 -4.96 15.62
C ASP A 4 18.71 -3.89 16.12
N GLU A 5 18.88 -3.39 17.35
CA GLU A 5 17.99 -2.40 17.97
C GLU A 5 17.82 -1.11 17.13
N THR A 6 18.74 -0.82 16.23
CA THR A 6 18.66 0.27 15.25
C THR A 6 17.64 0.02 14.13
N THR A 7 17.20 -1.24 13.92
CA THR A 7 16.25 -1.61 12.86
C THR A 7 14.79 -1.54 13.36
N GLU A 8 14.54 -1.66 14.66
CA GLU A 8 13.19 -1.59 15.22
C GLU A 8 12.60 -0.17 15.21
N GLU A 9 13.40 0.87 15.34
CA GLU A 9 12.93 2.28 15.28
C GLU A 9 12.39 2.69 13.90
N THR A 10 12.71 1.95 12.85
CA THR A 10 12.29 2.24 11.46
C THR A 10 11.10 1.42 10.98
N LEU A 11 10.71 0.37 11.71
CA LEU A 11 9.63 -0.55 11.32
C LEU A 11 8.32 -0.22 12.06
N SER A 12 7.71 0.91 11.72
CA SER A 12 6.42 1.32 12.29
C SER A 12 5.45 1.78 11.21
N SER A 13 4.16 1.67 11.51
CA SER A 13 3.10 2.21 10.66
C SER A 13 3.01 3.73 10.83
N PRO A 14 2.79 4.48 9.74
CA PRO A 14 2.83 4.01 8.36
C PRO A 14 4.27 3.89 7.81
N TYR A 15 4.49 3.00 6.83
CA TYR A 15 5.67 3.04 5.98
C TYR A 15 5.48 4.13 4.92
N ARG A 16 6.35 5.13 4.90
CA ARG A 16 6.33 6.17 3.88
C ARG A 16 7.21 5.81 2.69
N THR A 17 6.62 5.81 1.51
CA THR A 17 7.38 5.60 0.27
C THR A 17 8.26 6.81 -0.04
N LYS A 18 9.25 6.61 -0.89
CA LYS A 18 9.93 7.74 -1.55
C LYS A 18 8.96 8.54 -2.40
N ASN A 19 9.28 9.82 -2.64
CA ASN A 19 8.49 10.69 -3.48
C ASN A 19 8.43 10.19 -4.91
N GLN A 20 7.24 10.34 -5.51
CA GLN A 20 6.95 10.16 -6.91
C GLN A 20 6.51 11.51 -7.49
N VAL A 21 6.57 11.66 -8.81
CA VAL A 21 6.14 12.86 -9.52
C VAL A 21 5.03 12.50 -10.49
N VAL A 22 4.04 13.39 -10.63
CA VAL A 22 2.98 13.27 -11.64
C VAL A 22 3.55 13.64 -13.00
N HIS A 23 3.67 12.66 -13.90
CA HIS A 23 4.17 12.86 -15.25
C HIS A 23 3.09 13.45 -16.17
N SER A 24 3.51 14.14 -17.24
CA SER A 24 2.60 14.76 -18.22
C SER A 24 1.68 13.75 -18.93
N ASP A 25 2.17 12.55 -19.19
CA ASP A 25 1.41 11.45 -19.80
C ASP A 25 0.37 10.80 -18.85
N TRP A 26 0.37 11.20 -17.58
CA TRP A 26 -0.63 10.80 -16.61
C TRP A 26 -1.85 11.72 -16.54
N ILE A 27 -1.77 12.87 -17.19
CA ILE A 27 -2.82 13.90 -17.18
C ILE A 27 -3.88 13.55 -18.25
N ASP A 28 -5.14 13.61 -17.84
CA ASP A 28 -6.27 13.39 -18.74
C ASP A 28 -6.89 14.70 -19.27
N TYR A 29 -7.97 14.57 -20.03
CA TYR A 29 -8.68 15.70 -20.62
C TYR A 29 -9.30 16.67 -19.61
N ASN A 30 -9.39 16.28 -18.33
CA ASN A 30 -9.86 17.18 -17.25
C ASN A 30 -8.71 18.04 -16.67
N GLY A 31 -7.47 17.81 -17.11
CA GLY A 31 -6.29 18.56 -16.68
C GLY A 31 -5.67 18.11 -15.35
N HIS A 32 -6.04 16.95 -14.84
CA HIS A 32 -5.49 16.36 -13.64
C HIS A 32 -5.09 14.88 -13.85
N MET A 33 -4.42 14.30 -12.87
CA MET A 33 -3.99 12.90 -12.95
C MET A 33 -5.19 11.97 -13.16
N ASN A 34 -5.14 11.18 -14.22
CA ASN A 34 -6.18 10.21 -14.55
C ASN A 34 -6.26 9.10 -13.48
N VAL A 35 -7.47 8.63 -13.21
CA VAL A 35 -7.76 7.61 -12.21
C VAL A 35 -6.93 6.33 -12.35
N ALA A 36 -6.58 5.95 -13.59
CA ALA A 36 -5.75 4.76 -13.84
C ALA A 36 -4.34 4.90 -13.23
N TYR A 37 -3.80 6.11 -13.20
CA TYR A 37 -2.47 6.37 -12.65
C TYR A 37 -2.45 6.45 -11.13
N TYR A 38 -3.57 6.79 -10.47
CA TYR A 38 -3.71 6.58 -9.02
C TYR A 38 -3.56 5.10 -8.68
N THR A 39 -4.22 4.22 -9.43
CA THR A 39 -4.08 2.76 -9.25
C THR A 39 -2.64 2.31 -9.45
N LEU A 40 -1.98 2.76 -10.53
CA LEU A 40 -0.59 2.45 -10.81
C LEU A 40 0.36 2.94 -9.71
N ALA A 41 0.14 4.17 -9.21
CA ALA A 41 0.97 4.76 -8.17
C ALA A 41 0.84 4.01 -6.83
N PHE A 42 -0.37 3.59 -6.45
CA PHE A 42 -0.59 2.75 -5.28
C PHE A 42 0.01 1.34 -5.44
N ASP A 43 -0.10 0.74 -6.61
CA ASP A 43 0.53 -0.55 -6.92
C ASP A 43 2.06 -0.49 -6.76
N LYS A 44 2.69 0.54 -7.31
CA LYS A 44 4.12 0.80 -7.10
C LYS A 44 4.48 1.05 -5.63
N ALA A 45 3.62 1.72 -4.88
CA ALA A 45 3.84 1.95 -3.45
C ALA A 45 3.82 0.63 -2.66
N LEU A 46 2.92 -0.28 -3.02
CA LEU A 46 2.90 -1.64 -2.47
C LEU A 46 4.18 -2.39 -2.83
N ASP A 47 4.63 -2.32 -4.08
CA ASP A 47 5.89 -2.95 -4.51
C ASP A 47 7.08 -2.46 -3.67
N PHE A 48 7.19 -1.15 -3.38
CA PHE A 48 8.24 -0.62 -2.50
C PHE A 48 8.13 -1.19 -1.09
N PHE A 49 6.94 -1.21 -0.51
CA PHE A 49 6.73 -1.77 0.83
C PHE A 49 7.06 -3.26 0.89
N PHE A 50 6.59 -4.03 -0.09
CA PHE A 50 6.84 -5.47 -0.18
C PHE A 50 8.32 -5.79 -0.44
N GLU A 51 9.02 -5.00 -1.25
CA GLU A 51 10.45 -5.18 -1.54
C GLU A 51 11.32 -4.72 -0.36
N ASP A 52 11.18 -3.44 0.05
CA ASP A 52 12.11 -2.78 0.95
C ASP A 52 11.93 -3.21 2.42
N VAL A 53 10.70 -3.53 2.82
CA VAL A 53 10.36 -3.84 4.21
C VAL A 53 10.11 -5.32 4.42
N LEU A 54 9.22 -5.90 3.63
CA LEU A 54 8.80 -7.29 3.82
C LEU A 54 9.76 -8.31 3.17
N ASN A 55 10.60 -7.87 2.22
CA ASN A 55 11.47 -8.70 1.39
C ASN A 55 10.72 -9.85 0.70
N ILE A 56 9.51 -9.57 0.23
CA ILE A 56 8.68 -10.46 -0.60
C ILE A 56 8.10 -9.73 -1.82
N GLY A 57 8.74 -8.65 -2.26
CA GLY A 57 8.39 -7.89 -3.43
C GLY A 57 8.79 -8.56 -4.75
N PRO A 58 8.85 -7.78 -5.84
CA PRO A 58 9.11 -8.29 -7.19
C PRO A 58 10.32 -9.22 -7.31
N SER A 59 11.43 -8.91 -6.63
CA SER A 59 12.65 -9.74 -6.63
C SER A 59 12.42 -11.12 -6.01
N PHE A 60 11.65 -11.18 -4.92
CA PHE A 60 11.27 -12.42 -4.28
C PHE A 60 10.33 -13.25 -5.16
N VAL A 61 9.33 -12.59 -5.76
CA VAL A 61 8.33 -13.23 -6.64
C VAL A 61 9.01 -13.90 -7.83
N GLU A 62 9.95 -13.21 -8.47
CA GLU A 62 10.71 -13.76 -9.59
C GLU A 62 11.45 -15.03 -9.21
N LYS A 63 12.10 -15.03 -8.04
CA LYS A 63 12.94 -16.14 -7.55
C LYS A 63 12.13 -17.30 -6.97
N ASN A 64 11.10 -17.00 -6.19
CA ASN A 64 10.40 -18.02 -5.37
C ASN A 64 9.06 -18.46 -5.97
N LYS A 65 8.60 -17.82 -7.04
CA LYS A 65 7.31 -18.10 -7.67
C LYS A 65 6.15 -18.02 -6.66
N GLU A 66 6.21 -17.01 -5.80
CA GLU A 66 5.24 -16.76 -4.75
C GLU A 66 4.99 -15.25 -4.66
N GLY A 67 3.73 -14.81 -4.63
CA GLY A 67 3.41 -13.39 -4.59
C GLY A 67 1.96 -13.06 -4.28
N PRO A 68 1.68 -11.79 -3.96
CA PRO A 68 0.35 -11.33 -3.59
C PRO A 68 -0.55 -11.10 -4.81
N PHE A 69 -1.82 -11.53 -4.71
CA PHE A 69 -2.88 -11.22 -5.66
C PHE A 69 -3.92 -10.33 -4.98
N ALA A 70 -4.30 -9.24 -5.64
CA ALA A 70 -5.38 -8.39 -5.16
C ALA A 70 -6.73 -9.11 -5.31
N LEU A 71 -7.48 -9.25 -4.21
CA LEU A 71 -8.81 -9.80 -4.19
C LEU A 71 -9.89 -8.73 -4.26
N LYS A 72 -9.62 -7.58 -3.68
CA LYS A 72 -10.53 -6.44 -3.61
C LYS A 72 -9.71 -5.18 -3.45
N ALA A 73 -10.15 -4.11 -4.12
CA ALA A 73 -9.59 -2.78 -3.94
C ALA A 73 -10.71 -1.74 -3.91
N SER A 74 -10.51 -0.67 -3.16
CA SER A 74 -11.39 0.48 -3.13
C SER A 74 -10.56 1.75 -3.06
N TYR A 75 -11.04 2.81 -3.68
CA TYR A 75 -10.39 4.11 -3.77
C TYR A 75 -11.35 5.21 -3.35
N ASN A 76 -10.83 6.20 -2.62
CA ASN A 76 -11.53 7.44 -2.30
C ASN A 76 -10.62 8.60 -2.70
N TYR A 77 -11.15 9.57 -3.41
CA TYR A 77 -10.43 10.73 -3.93
C TYR A 77 -10.92 12.00 -3.23
N PHE A 78 -9.99 12.84 -2.78
CA PHE A 78 -10.26 14.03 -1.97
C PHE A 78 -9.73 15.30 -2.61
N SER A 79 -8.54 15.23 -3.20
CA SER A 79 -7.85 16.35 -3.83
C SER A 79 -7.13 15.88 -5.08
N GLU A 80 -7.24 16.61 -6.17
CA GLU A 80 -6.58 16.28 -7.43
C GLU A 80 -5.06 16.43 -7.36
N LEU A 81 -4.35 15.66 -8.17
CA LEU A 81 -2.94 15.81 -8.44
C LEU A 81 -2.74 16.35 -9.85
N LEU A 82 -1.90 17.40 -9.96
CA LEU A 82 -1.59 18.08 -11.21
C LEU A 82 -0.20 17.66 -11.73
N GLU A 83 0.06 17.93 -13.01
CA GLU A 83 1.37 17.69 -13.63
C GLU A 83 2.50 18.33 -12.82
N GLY A 84 3.55 17.58 -12.59
CA GLY A 84 4.75 18.03 -11.86
C GLY A 84 4.62 18.04 -10.34
N GLU A 85 3.43 17.84 -9.76
CA GLU A 85 3.31 17.71 -8.31
C GLU A 85 4.01 16.45 -7.81
N ASN A 86 4.72 16.59 -6.69
CA ASN A 86 5.31 15.47 -5.98
C ASN A 86 4.33 14.92 -4.94
N PHE A 87 4.34 13.61 -4.79
CA PHE A 87 3.54 12.92 -3.81
C PHE A 87 4.27 11.71 -3.25
N PHE A 88 3.82 11.23 -2.11
CA PHE A 88 4.22 9.97 -1.50
C PHE A 88 2.99 9.19 -1.05
N VAL A 89 3.20 7.93 -0.70
CA VAL A 89 2.15 7.07 -0.14
C VAL A 89 2.60 6.54 1.21
N ASP A 90 1.76 6.71 2.20
CA ASP A 90 1.90 6.11 3.51
C ASP A 90 1.14 4.77 3.53
N ILE A 91 1.84 3.66 3.79
CA ILE A 91 1.28 2.30 3.81
C ILE A 91 1.13 1.82 5.24
N SER A 92 -0.05 1.30 5.57
CA SER A 92 -0.37 0.72 6.87
C SER A 92 -1.02 -0.66 6.72
N ILE A 93 -0.80 -1.54 7.70
CA ILE A 93 -1.48 -2.83 7.80
C ILE A 93 -2.66 -2.68 8.75
N LEU A 94 -3.87 -2.86 8.22
CA LEU A 94 -5.11 -2.80 9.01
C LEU A 94 -5.39 -4.10 9.73
N ASP A 95 -5.23 -5.21 9.01
CA ASP A 95 -5.45 -6.56 9.55
C ASP A 95 -4.75 -7.61 8.68
N PHE A 96 -4.57 -8.80 9.21
CA PHE A 96 -4.00 -9.91 8.45
C PHE A 96 -4.41 -11.28 9.01
N GLY A 97 -4.34 -12.28 8.14
CA GLY A 97 -4.43 -13.69 8.49
C GLY A 97 -3.23 -14.43 7.90
N SER A 98 -3.18 -15.74 8.06
CA SER A 98 -2.04 -16.52 7.57
C SER A 98 -1.81 -16.44 6.06
N LYS A 99 -2.83 -16.11 5.26
CA LYS A 99 -2.82 -16.13 3.80
C LYS A 99 -3.22 -14.81 3.15
N ARG A 100 -3.70 -13.83 3.93
CA ARG A 100 -4.25 -12.56 3.45
C ARG A 100 -3.75 -11.41 4.30
N VAL A 101 -3.66 -10.23 3.69
CA VAL A 101 -3.34 -8.98 4.37
C VAL A 101 -4.30 -7.88 3.88
N HIS A 102 -4.77 -7.08 4.82
CA HIS A 102 -5.62 -5.91 4.59
C HIS A 102 -4.76 -4.66 4.74
N VAL A 103 -4.60 -3.93 3.67
CA VAL A 103 -3.67 -2.80 3.55
C VAL A 103 -4.42 -1.51 3.30
N LEU A 104 -3.94 -0.44 3.93
CA LEU A 104 -4.32 0.94 3.70
C LEU A 104 -3.16 1.68 3.04
N GLY A 105 -3.43 2.45 2.00
CA GLY A 105 -2.51 3.42 1.41
C GLY A 105 -3.12 4.82 1.43
N GLU A 106 -2.38 5.80 1.94
CA GLU A 106 -2.76 7.22 1.94
C GLU A 106 -1.79 7.99 1.05
N MET A 107 -2.29 8.48 -0.07
CA MET A 107 -1.52 9.31 -1.00
C MET A 107 -1.61 10.77 -0.59
N ARG A 108 -0.47 11.42 -0.37
CA ARG A 108 -0.38 12.81 0.05
C ARG A 108 0.52 13.62 -0.86
N LYS A 109 0.14 14.88 -1.08
CA LYS A 109 1.00 15.87 -1.72
C LYS A 109 2.24 16.13 -0.85
N ASP A 110 3.43 16.16 -1.45
CA ASP A 110 4.68 16.29 -0.70
C ASP A 110 4.79 17.67 0.00
N GLU A 111 4.46 18.75 -0.70
CA GLU A 111 4.63 20.11 -0.17
C GLU A 111 3.59 20.47 0.91
N SER A 112 2.31 20.15 0.68
CA SER A 112 1.20 20.55 1.56
C SER A 112 0.81 19.50 2.59
N LEU A 113 1.24 18.26 2.41
CA LEU A 113 0.81 17.06 3.15
C LEU A 113 -0.71 16.79 3.01
N GLU A 114 -1.38 17.47 2.08
CA GLU A 114 -2.79 17.29 1.81
C GLU A 114 -3.08 15.87 1.34
N LEU A 115 -4.12 15.27 1.90
CA LEU A 115 -4.59 13.94 1.49
C LEU A 115 -5.23 14.02 0.11
N SER A 116 -4.62 13.37 -0.87
CA SER A 116 -5.13 13.32 -2.24
C SER A 116 -6.06 12.14 -2.47
N ALA A 117 -5.66 10.95 -2.06
CA ALA A 117 -6.47 9.75 -2.22
C ALA A 117 -6.18 8.72 -1.13
N VAL A 118 -7.16 7.85 -0.90
CA VAL A 118 -7.02 6.68 -0.02
C VAL A 118 -7.31 5.41 -0.82
N PHE A 119 -6.48 4.42 -0.61
CA PHE A 119 -6.56 3.09 -1.19
C PHE A 119 -6.70 2.05 -0.09
N GLU A 120 -7.66 1.17 -0.24
CA GLU A 120 -7.89 0.03 0.65
C GLU A 120 -7.88 -1.25 -0.18
N THR A 121 -7.08 -2.25 0.20
CA THR A 121 -6.99 -3.51 -0.54
C THR A 121 -6.83 -4.71 0.37
N VAL A 122 -7.35 -5.85 -0.08
CA VAL A 122 -7.05 -7.17 0.48
C VAL A 122 -6.23 -7.94 -0.52
N LEU A 123 -5.02 -8.33 -0.11
CA LEU A 123 -4.11 -9.15 -0.91
C LEU A 123 -4.07 -10.57 -0.35
N MET A 124 -3.91 -11.53 -1.24
CA MET A 124 -3.79 -12.95 -0.89
C MET A 124 -2.50 -13.52 -1.46
N ASN A 125 -1.73 -14.23 -0.63
CA ASN A 125 -0.50 -14.87 -1.08
C ASN A 125 -0.78 -16.13 -1.91
N MET A 126 -0.11 -16.24 -3.05
CA MET A 126 -0.30 -17.30 -4.03
C MET A 126 1.01 -18.00 -4.35
N ASP A 127 0.95 -19.31 -4.48
CA ASP A 127 1.93 -20.10 -5.21
C ASP A 127 1.66 -19.93 -6.72
N LEU A 128 2.64 -19.41 -7.46
CA LEU A 128 2.46 -19.09 -8.87
C LEU A 128 2.62 -20.29 -9.80
N ASP A 129 3.32 -21.32 -9.37
CA ASP A 129 3.48 -22.56 -10.13
C ASP A 129 2.23 -23.44 -10.00
N GLU A 130 1.77 -23.66 -8.77
CA GLU A 130 0.59 -24.48 -8.50
C GLU A 130 -0.73 -23.71 -8.67
N ARG A 131 -0.69 -22.36 -8.77
CA ARG A 131 -1.86 -21.48 -8.82
C ARG A 131 -2.83 -21.66 -7.65
N LYS A 132 -2.27 -21.87 -6.47
CA LYS A 132 -3.00 -22.09 -5.22
C LYS A 132 -2.66 -21.07 -4.16
N VAL A 133 -3.59 -20.86 -3.25
CA VAL A 133 -3.39 -20.00 -2.07
C VAL A 133 -2.31 -20.61 -1.17
N LYS A 134 -1.36 -19.79 -0.75
CA LYS A 134 -0.23 -20.15 0.09
C LYS A 134 -0.18 -19.29 1.35
N LYS A 135 0.27 -19.85 2.46
CA LYS A 135 0.54 -19.11 3.69
C LYS A 135 1.72 -18.16 3.46
N TYR A 136 1.64 -16.93 3.98
CA TYR A 136 2.80 -16.06 4.06
C TYR A 136 3.90 -16.68 4.91
N PRO A 137 5.19 -16.43 4.63
CA PRO A 137 6.29 -16.83 5.51
C PRO A 137 6.09 -16.29 6.94
N ASP A 138 6.47 -17.06 7.96
CA ASP A 138 6.25 -16.67 9.36
C ASP A 138 6.90 -15.32 9.69
N ARG A 139 8.10 -15.05 9.17
CA ARG A 139 8.76 -13.75 9.28
C ARG A 139 7.90 -12.58 8.75
N VAL A 140 7.19 -12.78 7.66
CA VAL A 140 6.31 -11.75 7.09
C VAL A 140 5.09 -11.52 7.98
N LEU A 141 4.53 -12.58 8.57
CA LEU A 141 3.42 -12.44 9.53
C LEU A 141 3.84 -11.69 10.79
N GLU A 142 5.08 -11.87 11.25
CA GLU A 142 5.65 -11.10 12.37
C GLU A 142 5.75 -9.61 12.01
N LEU A 143 6.23 -9.28 10.81
CA LEU A 143 6.27 -7.90 10.32
C LEU A 143 4.88 -7.29 10.18
N PHE A 144 3.91 -8.02 9.63
CA PHE A 144 2.52 -7.56 9.59
C PHE A 144 1.98 -7.22 10.99
N ASN A 145 2.30 -8.06 11.98
CA ASN A 145 1.89 -7.81 13.35
C ASN A 145 2.52 -6.53 13.93
N LEU A 146 3.82 -6.29 13.69
CA LEU A 146 4.49 -5.06 14.14
C LEU A 146 3.83 -3.82 13.53
N PHE A 147 3.58 -3.81 12.22
CA PHE A 147 2.89 -2.71 11.54
C PHE A 147 1.46 -2.51 12.05
N LYS A 148 0.71 -3.58 12.28
CA LYS A 148 -0.65 -3.50 12.82
C LYS A 148 -0.66 -2.94 14.24
N LEU A 149 0.26 -3.36 15.11
CA LEU A 149 0.36 -2.89 16.50
C LEU A 149 0.78 -1.43 16.60
N SER A 150 1.60 -0.94 15.66
CA SER A 150 2.05 0.46 15.63
C SER A 150 1.03 1.40 14.97
N LEU A 151 -0.05 0.90 14.38
CA LEU A 151 -1.08 1.70 13.75
C LEU A 151 -1.93 2.45 14.78
N GLU A 152 -1.98 3.78 14.67
CA GLU A 152 -2.85 4.63 15.46
C GLU A 152 -4.28 4.56 14.92
N GLN A 153 -5.19 3.93 15.67
CA GLN A 153 -6.55 3.62 15.22
C GLN A 153 -7.40 4.86 14.92
N ASP A 154 -7.18 5.95 15.63
CA ASP A 154 -7.86 7.24 15.45
C ASP A 154 -7.42 7.99 14.18
N LYS A 155 -6.31 7.57 13.58
CA LYS A 155 -5.81 8.12 12.30
C LYS A 155 -6.32 7.37 11.06
N ILE A 156 -7.05 6.28 11.23
CA ILE A 156 -7.61 5.54 10.08
C ILE A 156 -8.71 6.40 9.43
N PRO A 157 -8.64 6.65 8.09
CA PRO A 157 -9.66 7.40 7.39
C PRO A 157 -11.05 6.79 7.55
N ALA A 158 -12.04 7.66 7.77
CA ALA A 158 -13.41 7.24 8.05
C ALA A 158 -14.09 6.48 6.89
N GLU A 159 -13.52 6.55 5.69
CA GLU A 159 -13.99 5.88 4.46
C GLU A 159 -13.68 4.40 4.42
N ILE A 160 -12.71 3.94 5.24
CA ILE A 160 -12.25 2.56 5.24
C ILE A 160 -13.37 1.60 5.66
N GLY A 161 -13.52 0.52 4.90
CA GLY A 161 -14.55 -0.52 5.11
C GLY A 161 -15.97 -0.12 4.72
N LYS A 162 -16.18 1.10 4.22
CA LYS A 162 -17.51 1.57 3.81
C LYS A 162 -17.92 1.04 2.44
N LYS A 163 -19.23 0.87 2.28
CA LYS A 163 -19.84 0.56 0.98
C LYS A 163 -19.96 1.85 0.15
N ILE A 164 -19.82 1.72 -1.17
CA ILE A 164 -20.13 2.79 -2.10
C ILE A 164 -21.62 3.16 -1.96
N THR A 165 -21.90 4.42 -1.67
CA THR A 165 -23.26 4.95 -1.47
C THR A 165 -23.33 6.44 -1.78
N LEU A 166 -24.49 6.90 -2.22
CA LEU A 166 -24.79 8.34 -2.36
C LEU A 166 -25.18 9.00 -1.03
N LYS A 167 -25.49 8.20 -0.01
CA LYS A 167 -25.85 8.71 1.32
C LYS A 167 -24.57 9.05 2.10
N LYS A 168 -24.49 10.28 2.56
CA LYS A 168 -23.49 10.74 3.53
C LYS A 168 -23.85 10.29 4.93
#